data_62896c8c4296fe31879526a4294646b8
#
_entry.id   62896c8c4296fe31879526a4294646b8
#
_cell.length_a   1.000
_cell.length_b   1.000
_cell.length_c   1.000
_cell.angle_alpha   90.00
_cell.angle_beta   90.00
_cell.angle_gamma   90.00
#
_symmetry.space_group_name_H-M   'P 1'
#
loop_
_entity.id
_entity.type
_entity.pdbx_description
1 polymer ?
#
loop_
_entity_poly.entity_id
_entity_poly.type
_entity_poly.pdbx_seq_one_letter_code
_entity_poly.pdbx_strand_id
1 'polypeptide(L)'
;MNKPPALNHIYDGWFYRHFIDPSLVGIRQRISKLVPEGSRVLDVGCGTGDQLLYLAPQIESGLGVELSGEMIRCSQHQARLRQITNCAFELLDAAHLDHLEDQHFDVAMSSMVIHEMPESARLPVLREMKRLGKTIIIADWIYPQPSTWKNMGTNIIEWMAGREHYAGFRSFMAAGGLPPLFETVGLEVVESQITSKGTIQLWVCKSGKKH
;
A
#
# COMPACT_ATOMS: atom_id res chain seq x y z
N MET A 1 -26.53 11.46 6.18
CA MET A 1 -25.09 11.62 6.48
C MET A 1 -24.68 10.52 7.44
N ASN A 2 -24.22 9.39 6.91
CA ASN A 2 -23.72 8.29 7.73
C ASN A 2 -22.32 8.64 8.23
N LYS A 3 -22.17 8.72 9.54
CA LYS A 3 -20.88 8.87 10.21
C LYS A 3 -20.02 7.65 9.87
N PRO A 4 -18.78 7.80 9.37
CA PRO A 4 -17.90 6.64 9.16
C PRO A 4 -17.68 5.95 10.52
N PRO A 5 -17.52 4.60 10.54
CA PRO A 5 -17.28 3.87 11.78
C PRO A 5 -15.99 4.40 12.43
N ALA A 6 -16.04 4.60 13.74
CA ALA A 6 -14.89 5.00 14.54
C ALA A 6 -13.84 3.88 14.48
N LEU A 7 -12.79 4.07 13.69
CA LEU A 7 -11.61 3.22 13.69
C LEU A 7 -10.94 3.31 15.07
N ASN A 8 -10.75 2.15 15.70
CA ASN A 8 -10.26 2.01 17.06
C ASN A 8 -8.89 2.67 17.27
N HIS A 9 -8.75 3.37 18.40
CA HIS A 9 -7.65 4.20 18.86
C HIS A 9 -6.24 3.56 18.99
N ILE A 10 -5.99 2.36 18.47
CA ILE A 10 -4.69 1.66 18.60
C ILE A 10 -3.73 2.02 17.44
N TYR A 11 -4.25 2.54 16.34
CA TYR A 11 -3.45 3.05 15.22
C TYR A 11 -3.35 4.59 15.26
N ASP A 12 -2.95 5.13 16.40
CA ASP A 12 -2.46 6.50 16.45
C ASP A 12 -1.24 6.60 15.53
N GLY A 13 -1.24 7.52 14.57
CA GLY A 13 -0.14 7.71 13.62
C GLY A 13 1.23 7.77 14.29
N TRP A 14 1.29 8.18 15.58
CA TRP A 14 2.47 8.14 16.43
C TRP A 14 2.96 6.72 16.74
N PHE A 15 2.06 5.78 17.11
CA PHE A 15 2.43 4.38 17.42
C PHE A 15 2.90 3.66 16.15
N TYR A 16 2.15 3.79 15.06
CA TYR A 16 2.50 3.20 13.77
C TYR A 16 3.89 3.65 13.34
N ARG A 17 4.16 4.95 13.39
CA ARG A 17 5.43 5.55 13.02
C ARG A 17 6.61 5.06 13.87
N HIS A 18 6.44 4.86 15.17
CA HIS A 18 7.55 4.50 16.07
C HIS A 18 7.81 3.00 16.13
N PHE A 19 6.81 2.17 15.88
CA PHE A 19 6.91 0.72 16.07
C PHE A 19 6.80 -0.08 14.76
N ILE A 20 5.98 0.34 13.82
CA ILE A 20 5.74 -0.39 12.56
C ILE A 20 6.65 0.12 11.43
N ASP A 21 6.70 1.42 11.18
CA ASP A 21 7.52 2.03 10.13
C ASP A 21 8.99 1.63 10.13
N PRO A 22 9.70 1.54 11.28
CA PRO A 22 11.09 1.08 11.30
C PRO A 22 11.27 -0.35 10.76
N SER A 23 10.26 -1.22 10.92
CA SER A 23 10.30 -2.59 10.40
C SER A 23 10.19 -2.66 8.88
N LEU A 24 9.64 -1.62 8.25
CA LEU A 24 9.40 -1.51 6.81
C LEU A 24 10.54 -0.83 6.03
N VAL A 25 11.61 -0.38 6.70
CA VAL A 25 12.76 0.30 6.04
C VAL A 25 13.32 -0.52 4.87
N GLY A 26 13.48 -1.82 5.05
CA GLY A 26 13.99 -2.70 3.99
C GLY A 26 13.07 -2.81 2.77
N ILE A 27 11.75 -2.73 2.98
CA ILE A 27 10.75 -2.70 1.89
C ILE A 27 10.83 -1.36 1.18
N ARG A 28 10.88 -0.27 1.93
CA ARG A 28 11.00 1.10 1.43
C ARG A 28 12.17 1.28 0.48
N GLN A 29 13.36 0.78 0.89
CA GLN A 29 14.57 0.79 0.07
C GLN A 29 14.46 -0.07 -1.20
N ARG A 30 13.70 -1.18 -1.16
CA ARG A 30 13.47 -2.01 -2.35
C ARG A 30 12.51 -1.35 -3.32
N ILE A 31 11.41 -0.79 -2.82
CA ILE A 31 10.45 -0.02 -3.65
C ILE A 31 11.16 1.14 -4.33
N SER A 32 12.02 1.89 -3.61
CA SER A 32 12.71 3.05 -4.19
C SER A 32 13.63 2.70 -5.35
N LYS A 33 14.21 1.50 -5.37
CA LYS A 33 15.02 1.02 -6.50
C LYS A 33 14.21 0.66 -7.75
N LEU A 34 12.90 0.42 -7.58
CA LEU A 34 11.99 0.05 -8.66
C LEU A 34 11.22 1.26 -9.23
N VAL A 35 11.21 2.38 -8.50
CA VAL A 35 10.59 3.63 -8.97
C VAL A 35 11.63 4.42 -9.77
N PRO A 36 11.42 4.66 -11.08
CA PRO A 36 12.35 5.44 -11.89
C PRO A 36 12.46 6.88 -11.40
N GLU A 37 13.63 7.50 -11.57
CA GLU A 37 13.82 8.91 -11.29
C GLU A 37 12.89 9.79 -12.14
N GLY A 38 12.41 10.88 -11.55
CA GLY A 38 11.48 11.80 -12.22
C GLY A 38 10.05 11.26 -12.41
N SER A 39 9.69 10.14 -11.80
CA SER A 39 8.33 9.57 -11.89
C SER A 39 7.30 10.41 -11.15
N ARG A 40 6.07 10.42 -11.67
CA ARG A 40 4.87 10.80 -10.91
C ARG A 40 4.33 9.55 -10.23
N VAL A 41 4.14 9.61 -8.91
CA VAL A 41 3.84 8.43 -8.08
C VAL A 41 2.52 8.58 -7.34
N LEU A 42 1.64 7.57 -7.44
CA LEU A 42 0.47 7.39 -6.57
C LEU A 42 0.81 6.36 -5.49
N ASP A 43 0.57 6.70 -4.23
CA ASP A 43 0.73 5.78 -3.08
C ASP A 43 -0.65 5.51 -2.47
N VAL A 44 -1.14 4.29 -2.65
CA VAL A 44 -2.47 3.85 -2.20
C VAL A 44 -2.37 3.23 -0.82
N GLY A 45 -3.12 3.80 0.14
CA GLY A 45 -2.99 3.46 1.55
C GLY A 45 -1.67 3.98 2.13
N CYS A 46 -1.38 5.25 1.87
CA CYS A 46 -0.07 5.85 2.17
C CYS A 46 0.25 5.95 3.68
N GLY A 47 -0.73 5.75 4.56
CA GLY A 47 -0.57 5.84 6.00
C GLY A 47 0.08 7.15 6.45
N THR A 48 1.19 7.05 7.19
CA THR A 48 1.98 8.20 7.66
C THR A 48 2.76 8.92 6.55
N GLY A 49 2.69 8.44 5.30
CA GLY A 49 3.37 9.02 4.15
C GLY A 49 4.86 8.68 4.03
N ASP A 50 5.41 7.88 4.94
CA ASP A 50 6.86 7.68 5.02
C ASP A 50 7.47 7.04 3.76
N GLN A 51 6.73 6.18 3.02
CA GLN A 51 7.21 5.64 1.75
C GLN A 51 7.34 6.73 0.69
N LEU A 52 6.31 7.55 0.54
CA LEU A 52 6.30 8.62 -0.47
C LEU A 52 7.30 9.73 -0.13
N LEU A 53 7.40 10.10 1.16
CA LEU A 53 8.38 11.06 1.65
C LEU A 53 9.83 10.57 1.50
N TYR A 54 10.06 9.26 1.58
CA TYR A 54 11.36 8.66 1.29
C TYR A 54 11.72 8.76 -0.20
N LEU A 55 10.72 8.64 -1.08
CA LEU A 55 10.88 8.76 -2.53
C LEU A 55 11.02 10.21 -3.01
N ALA A 56 10.58 11.20 -2.23
CA ALA A 56 10.50 12.59 -2.63
C ALA A 56 11.76 13.16 -3.33
N PRO A 57 13.01 12.83 -2.90
CA PRO A 57 14.20 13.35 -3.56
C PRO A 57 14.42 12.86 -4.99
N GLN A 58 13.80 11.73 -5.39
CA GLN A 58 14.04 11.10 -6.71
C GLN A 58 12.85 11.21 -7.65
N ILE A 59 11.67 11.63 -7.18
CA ILE A 59 10.44 11.69 -7.97
C ILE A 59 10.08 13.12 -8.38
N GLU A 60 9.38 13.28 -9.50
CA GLU A 60 8.82 14.56 -9.92
C GLU A 60 7.74 15.02 -8.96
N SER A 61 6.76 14.16 -8.70
CA SER A 61 5.65 14.45 -7.78
C SER A 61 5.05 13.16 -7.21
N GLY A 62 4.39 13.29 -6.06
CA GLY A 62 3.71 12.18 -5.40
C GLY A 62 2.35 12.58 -4.85
N LEU A 63 1.37 11.68 -4.99
CA LEU A 63 0.07 11.75 -4.33
C LEU A 63 -0.12 10.53 -3.45
N GLY A 64 -0.25 10.74 -2.14
CA GLY A 64 -0.65 9.70 -1.17
C GLY A 64 -2.14 9.79 -0.90
N VAL A 65 -2.87 8.68 -1.02
CA VAL A 65 -4.29 8.57 -0.68
C VAL A 65 -4.50 7.60 0.46
N GLU A 66 -5.36 7.97 1.43
CA GLU A 66 -5.58 7.22 2.66
C GLU A 66 -6.99 7.50 3.20
N LEU A 67 -7.62 6.51 3.85
CA LEU A 67 -8.96 6.63 4.46
C LEU A 67 -8.92 7.18 5.90
N SER A 68 -7.77 7.13 6.56
CA SER A 68 -7.60 7.66 7.91
C SER A 68 -7.20 9.13 7.89
N GLY A 69 -8.12 9.99 8.33
CA GLY A 69 -7.84 11.43 8.46
C GLY A 69 -6.72 11.74 9.47
N GLU A 70 -6.45 10.84 10.41
CA GLU A 70 -5.34 10.97 11.35
C GLU A 70 -4.00 10.69 10.68
N MET A 71 -3.92 9.61 9.87
CA MET A 71 -2.73 9.30 9.09
C MET A 71 -2.42 10.42 8.08
N ILE A 72 -3.44 10.98 7.42
CA ILE A 72 -3.27 12.14 6.51
C ILE A 72 -2.73 13.36 7.26
N ARG A 73 -3.25 13.67 8.46
CA ARG A 73 -2.69 14.78 9.25
C ARG A 73 -1.22 14.51 9.63
N CYS A 74 -0.88 13.27 9.95
CA CYS A 74 0.49 12.86 10.25
C CYS A 74 1.39 13.02 9.02
N SER A 75 1.01 12.49 7.86
CA SER A 75 1.79 12.58 6.61
C SER A 75 2.03 14.03 6.18
N GLN A 76 0.98 14.86 6.19
CA GLN A 76 1.09 16.30 5.90
C GLN A 76 2.01 17.04 6.88
N HIS A 77 1.96 16.69 8.17
CA HIS A 77 2.86 17.25 9.17
C HIS A 77 4.31 16.86 8.90
N GLN A 78 4.57 15.59 8.57
CA GLN A 78 5.90 15.09 8.23
C GLN A 78 6.46 15.76 6.95
N ALA A 79 5.64 15.95 5.94
CA ALA A 79 6.03 16.66 4.72
C ALA A 79 6.50 18.08 5.05
N ARG A 80 5.74 18.82 5.88
CA ARG A 80 6.11 20.16 6.33
C ARG A 80 7.42 20.17 7.12
N LEU A 81 7.59 19.26 8.09
CA LEU A 81 8.81 19.17 8.90
C LEU A 81 10.06 18.89 8.07
N ARG A 82 9.92 18.07 7.02
CA ARG A 82 11.02 17.72 6.10
C ARG A 82 11.17 18.71 4.94
N GLN A 83 10.32 19.76 4.89
CA GLN A 83 10.29 20.75 3.81
C GLN A 83 10.09 20.11 2.40
N ILE A 84 9.32 19.02 2.33
CA ILE A 84 8.99 18.33 1.09
C ILE A 84 7.75 19.00 0.48
N THR A 85 7.88 19.49 -0.76
CA THR A 85 6.84 20.26 -1.45
C THR A 85 6.26 19.56 -2.68
N ASN A 86 6.92 18.50 -3.14
CA ASN A 86 6.49 17.71 -4.31
C ASN A 86 5.64 16.49 -3.96
N CYS A 87 5.21 16.33 -2.70
CA CYS A 87 4.30 15.28 -2.27
C CYS A 87 3.05 15.88 -1.64
N ALA A 88 1.88 15.44 -2.10
CA ALA A 88 0.57 15.76 -1.53
C ALA A 88 -0.03 14.52 -0.85
N PHE A 89 -0.88 14.74 0.17
CA PHE A 89 -1.56 13.66 0.90
C PHE A 89 -3.03 14.04 1.07
N GLU A 90 -3.93 13.15 0.62
CA GLU A 90 -5.36 13.41 0.56
C GLU A 90 -6.19 12.31 1.18
N LEU A 91 -7.27 12.72 1.87
CA LEU A 91 -8.25 11.82 2.47
C LEU A 91 -9.22 11.36 1.37
N LEU A 92 -8.89 10.26 0.70
CA LEU A 92 -9.64 9.72 -0.43
C LEU A 92 -9.80 8.20 -0.32
N ASP A 93 -10.92 7.71 -0.85
CA ASP A 93 -11.12 6.28 -1.07
C ASP A 93 -10.46 5.87 -2.40
N ALA A 94 -9.43 5.03 -2.30
CA ALA A 94 -8.69 4.54 -3.45
C ALA A 94 -9.51 3.67 -4.42
N ALA A 95 -10.73 3.26 -4.04
CA ALA A 95 -11.66 2.57 -4.92
C ALA A 95 -12.44 3.54 -5.83
N HIS A 96 -12.37 4.86 -5.59
CA HIS A 96 -13.16 5.91 -6.24
C HIS A 96 -12.30 7.14 -6.55
N LEU A 97 -11.37 7.01 -7.52
CA LEU A 97 -10.49 8.09 -7.96
C LEU A 97 -10.85 8.59 -9.37
N ASP A 98 -12.13 8.54 -9.72
CA ASP A 98 -12.67 8.85 -11.06
C ASP A 98 -12.33 10.27 -11.56
N HIS A 99 -11.99 11.19 -10.65
CA HIS A 99 -11.57 12.55 -10.98
C HIS A 99 -10.14 12.64 -11.52
N LEU A 100 -9.35 11.55 -11.41
CA LEU A 100 -7.99 11.46 -11.94
C LEU A 100 -8.02 10.80 -13.32
N GLU A 101 -7.20 11.33 -14.24
CA GLU A 101 -7.08 10.83 -15.60
C GLU A 101 -6.38 9.47 -15.67
N ASP A 102 -6.72 8.65 -16.66
CA ASP A 102 -6.06 7.37 -16.91
C ASP A 102 -4.56 7.57 -17.16
N GLN A 103 -3.75 6.65 -16.61
CA GLN A 103 -2.29 6.68 -16.73
C GLN A 103 -1.64 8.02 -16.30
N HIS A 104 -2.29 8.73 -15.39
CA HIS A 104 -1.80 9.99 -14.83
C HIS A 104 -0.45 9.81 -14.12
N PHE A 105 -0.22 8.65 -13.50
CA PHE A 105 1.00 8.33 -12.77
C PHE A 105 1.90 7.37 -13.57
N ASP A 106 3.21 7.54 -13.44
CA ASP A 106 4.18 6.60 -14.01
C ASP A 106 4.23 5.32 -13.16
N VAL A 107 4.02 5.48 -11.84
CA VAL A 107 3.94 4.37 -10.89
C VAL A 107 2.73 4.56 -9.96
N ALA A 108 1.90 3.52 -9.82
CA ALA A 108 0.95 3.37 -8.72
C ALA A 108 1.47 2.29 -7.77
N MET A 109 1.66 2.63 -6.50
CA MET A 109 2.19 1.68 -5.51
C MET A 109 1.26 1.50 -4.32
N SER A 110 1.43 0.38 -3.62
CA SER A 110 0.80 0.10 -2.32
C SER A 110 1.72 -0.79 -1.49
N SER A 111 1.86 -0.52 -0.21
CA SER A 111 2.76 -1.26 0.68
C SER A 111 2.09 -1.64 1.98
N MET A 112 1.86 -2.94 2.19
CA MET A 112 1.29 -3.52 3.40
C MET A 112 -0.14 -3.04 3.70
N VAL A 113 -0.99 -2.97 2.67
CA VAL A 113 -2.35 -2.40 2.79
C VAL A 113 -3.43 -3.31 2.22
N ILE A 114 -3.18 -3.99 1.10
CA ILE A 114 -4.25 -4.75 0.39
C ILE A 114 -4.80 -5.88 1.26
N HIS A 115 -3.97 -6.52 2.08
CA HIS A 115 -4.37 -7.60 2.98
C HIS A 115 -5.33 -7.14 4.09
N GLU A 116 -5.24 -5.86 4.50
CA GLU A 116 -6.11 -5.28 5.54
C GLU A 116 -7.48 -4.87 5.00
N MET A 117 -7.58 -4.62 3.69
CA MET A 117 -8.82 -4.16 3.08
C MET A 117 -9.95 -5.19 3.18
N PRO A 118 -11.21 -4.76 3.34
CA PRO A 118 -12.36 -5.62 3.11
C PRO A 118 -12.28 -6.27 1.73
N GLU A 119 -12.74 -7.51 1.61
CA GLU A 119 -12.71 -8.26 0.34
C GLU A 119 -13.35 -7.49 -0.81
N SER A 120 -14.46 -6.79 -0.54
CA SER A 120 -15.18 -5.98 -1.52
C SER A 120 -14.39 -4.79 -2.07
N ALA A 121 -13.39 -4.28 -1.34
CA ALA A 121 -12.59 -3.12 -1.75
C ALA A 121 -11.35 -3.49 -2.58
N ARG A 122 -10.82 -4.71 -2.44
CA ARG A 122 -9.54 -5.10 -3.06
C ARG A 122 -9.54 -4.99 -4.59
N LEU A 123 -10.55 -5.56 -5.24
CA LEU A 123 -10.66 -5.51 -6.71
C LEU A 123 -10.91 -4.09 -7.24
N PRO A 124 -11.84 -3.27 -6.68
CA PRO A 124 -11.98 -1.87 -7.07
C PRO A 124 -10.66 -1.10 -6.96
N VAL A 125 -9.95 -1.19 -5.83
CA VAL A 125 -8.66 -0.49 -5.63
C VAL A 125 -7.62 -0.93 -6.66
N LEU A 126 -7.46 -2.24 -6.90
CA LEU A 126 -6.52 -2.73 -7.90
C LEU A 126 -6.87 -2.31 -9.33
N ARG A 127 -8.17 -2.16 -9.66
CA ARG A 127 -8.60 -1.62 -10.95
C ARG A 127 -8.23 -0.14 -11.09
N GLU A 128 -8.41 0.66 -10.04
CA GLU A 128 -7.98 2.06 -10.04
C GLU A 128 -6.46 2.19 -10.13
N MET A 129 -5.69 1.40 -9.38
CA MET A 129 -4.24 1.36 -9.52
C MET A 129 -3.81 1.04 -10.96
N LYS A 130 -4.46 0.03 -11.58
CA LYS A 130 -4.21 -0.36 -12.98
C LYS A 130 -4.60 0.74 -13.96
N ARG A 131 -5.70 1.46 -13.72
CA ARG A 131 -6.16 2.55 -14.57
C ARG A 131 -5.22 3.74 -14.50
N LEU A 132 -4.80 4.11 -13.29
CA LEU A 132 -4.05 5.32 -13.01
C LEU A 132 -2.54 5.19 -13.23
N GLY A 133 -1.96 4.01 -13.02
CA GLY A 133 -0.52 3.78 -13.09
C GLY A 133 -0.09 3.04 -14.36
N LYS A 134 1.01 3.47 -14.98
CA LYS A 134 1.66 2.72 -16.07
C LYS A 134 2.37 1.48 -15.57
N THR A 135 2.96 1.57 -14.36
CA THR A 135 3.58 0.46 -13.63
C THR A 135 2.94 0.38 -12.25
N ILE A 136 2.63 -0.83 -11.80
CA ILE A 136 2.03 -1.09 -10.50
C ILE A 136 3.07 -1.80 -9.63
N ILE A 137 3.37 -1.27 -8.44
CA ILE A 137 4.30 -1.86 -7.48
C ILE A 137 3.54 -2.16 -6.20
N ILE A 138 3.48 -3.44 -5.79
CA ILE A 138 2.78 -3.84 -4.57
C ILE A 138 3.73 -4.65 -3.70
N ALA A 139 3.84 -4.28 -2.42
CA ALA A 139 4.51 -5.07 -1.39
C ALA A 139 3.46 -5.53 -0.38
N ASP A 140 3.31 -6.83 -0.22
CA ASP A 140 2.32 -7.40 0.72
C ASP A 140 2.73 -8.79 1.19
N TRP A 141 1.95 -9.38 2.09
CA TRP A 141 2.21 -10.71 2.61
C TRP A 141 2.25 -11.74 1.48
N ILE A 142 3.28 -12.60 1.51
CA ILE A 142 3.40 -13.73 0.59
C ILE A 142 2.34 -14.80 0.88
N TYR A 143 1.86 -15.46 -0.16
CA TYR A 143 1.01 -16.65 -0.06
C TYR A 143 1.62 -17.83 -0.87
N PRO A 144 1.65 -19.05 -0.34
CA PRO A 144 1.41 -19.39 1.08
C PRO A 144 2.49 -18.82 2.02
N GLN A 145 2.08 -18.53 3.26
CA GLN A 145 3.05 -18.13 4.28
C GLN A 145 4.00 -19.31 4.60
N PRO A 146 5.31 -19.07 4.74
CA PRO A 146 6.25 -20.12 5.14
C PRO A 146 5.85 -20.73 6.48
N SER A 147 5.85 -22.06 6.61
CA SER A 147 5.50 -22.77 7.86
C SER A 147 6.61 -22.68 8.90
N THR A 148 6.89 -21.49 9.42
CA THR A 148 7.93 -21.27 10.43
C THR A 148 7.37 -20.53 11.64
N TRP A 149 8.08 -20.61 12.79
CA TRP A 149 7.78 -19.83 14.00
C TRP A 149 7.61 -18.33 13.76
N LYS A 150 8.13 -17.83 12.64
CA LYS A 150 7.95 -16.43 12.19
C LYS A 150 6.49 -16.09 11.86
N ASN A 151 5.68 -17.07 11.49
CA ASN A 151 4.24 -16.88 11.20
C ASN A 151 3.41 -16.65 12.46
N MET A 152 3.85 -17.17 13.62
CA MET A 152 3.21 -16.83 14.89
C MET A 152 3.31 -15.33 15.18
N GLY A 153 4.45 -14.72 14.86
CA GLY A 153 4.65 -13.27 15.00
C GLY A 153 3.74 -12.46 14.08
N THR A 154 3.57 -12.87 12.82
CA THR A 154 2.67 -12.22 11.89
C THR A 154 1.22 -12.24 12.37
N ASN A 155 0.71 -13.42 12.75
CA ASN A 155 -0.66 -13.55 13.26
C ASN A 155 -0.90 -12.74 14.54
N ILE A 156 0.11 -12.61 15.40
CA ILE A 156 0.02 -11.82 16.64
C ILE A 156 -0.03 -10.32 16.30
N ILE A 157 0.79 -9.85 15.38
CA ILE A 157 0.82 -8.45 14.94
C ILE A 157 -0.54 -8.08 14.32
N GLU A 158 -1.06 -8.89 13.40
CA GLU A 158 -2.35 -8.69 12.76
C GLU A 158 -3.52 -8.75 13.75
N TRP A 159 -3.45 -9.64 14.75
CA TRP A 159 -4.45 -9.71 15.82
C TRP A 159 -4.40 -8.48 16.73
N MET A 160 -3.22 -7.96 17.05
CA MET A 160 -3.04 -6.73 17.82
C MET A 160 -3.50 -5.49 17.06
N ALA A 161 -3.46 -5.52 15.74
CA ALA A 161 -3.95 -4.46 14.86
C ALA A 161 -5.46 -4.23 14.95
N GLY A 162 -6.22 -5.22 15.45
CA GLY A 162 -7.65 -5.11 15.68
C GLY A 162 -8.47 -6.15 14.92
N ARG A 163 -9.72 -6.34 15.36
CA ARG A 163 -10.58 -7.42 14.85
C ARG A 163 -10.88 -7.30 13.34
N GLU A 164 -11.06 -6.09 12.85
CA GLU A 164 -11.38 -5.83 11.43
C GLU A 164 -10.15 -6.09 10.54
N HIS A 165 -8.96 -5.62 10.95
CA HIS A 165 -7.69 -5.91 10.27
C HIS A 165 -7.41 -7.41 10.21
N TYR A 166 -7.56 -8.10 11.34
CA TYR A 166 -7.37 -9.55 11.38
C TYR A 166 -8.36 -10.32 10.49
N ALA A 167 -9.60 -9.86 10.40
CA ALA A 167 -10.59 -10.44 9.51
C ALA A 167 -10.21 -10.21 8.04
N GLY A 168 -9.74 -9.01 7.68
CA GLY A 168 -9.18 -8.68 6.37
C GLY A 168 -8.02 -9.60 6.00
N PHE A 169 -7.02 -9.67 6.85
CA PHE A 169 -5.85 -10.55 6.65
C PHE A 169 -6.25 -12.02 6.45
N ARG A 170 -7.15 -12.55 7.28
CA ARG A 170 -7.61 -13.94 7.14
C ARG A 170 -8.34 -14.20 5.83
N SER A 171 -9.23 -13.29 5.42
CA SER A 171 -9.94 -13.42 4.14
C SER A 171 -8.99 -13.30 2.96
N PHE A 172 -7.96 -12.44 3.05
CA PHE A 172 -6.91 -12.31 2.05
C PHE A 172 -6.11 -13.60 1.89
N MET A 173 -5.68 -14.20 3.00
CA MET A 173 -4.97 -15.48 2.96
C MET A 173 -5.85 -16.62 2.46
N ALA A 174 -7.12 -16.70 2.86
CA ALA A 174 -8.05 -17.71 2.38
C ALA A 174 -8.32 -17.61 0.88
N ALA A 175 -8.29 -16.39 0.32
CA ALA A 175 -8.43 -16.14 -1.12
C ALA A 175 -7.16 -16.42 -1.94
N GLY A 176 -6.04 -16.82 -1.33
CA GLY A 176 -4.78 -17.10 -2.02
C GLY A 176 -3.84 -15.90 -2.20
N GLY A 177 -4.03 -14.84 -1.43
CA GLY A 177 -3.19 -13.64 -1.48
C GLY A 177 -3.43 -12.78 -2.73
N LEU A 178 -2.37 -12.12 -3.21
CA LEU A 178 -2.45 -11.22 -4.38
C LEU A 178 -2.58 -11.91 -5.74
N PRO A 179 -1.94 -13.08 -6.02
CA PRO A 179 -1.93 -13.63 -7.39
C PRO A 179 -3.31 -13.83 -8.03
N PRO A 180 -4.35 -14.39 -7.35
CA PRO A 180 -5.68 -14.50 -7.93
C PRO A 180 -6.35 -13.15 -8.21
N LEU A 181 -6.04 -12.11 -7.40
CA LEU A 181 -6.55 -10.77 -7.62
C LEU A 181 -5.91 -10.12 -8.86
N PHE A 182 -4.61 -10.34 -9.10
CA PHE A 182 -3.93 -9.86 -10.30
C PHE A 182 -4.53 -10.47 -11.57
N GLU A 183 -4.77 -11.78 -11.56
CA GLU A 183 -5.43 -12.48 -12.66
C GLU A 183 -6.81 -11.89 -12.94
N THR A 184 -7.63 -11.69 -11.90
CA THR A 184 -8.99 -11.14 -12.02
C THR A 184 -9.02 -9.73 -12.60
N VAL A 185 -8.05 -8.86 -12.26
CA VAL A 185 -7.99 -7.48 -12.80
C VAL A 185 -7.16 -7.40 -14.10
N GLY A 186 -6.54 -8.50 -14.55
CA GLY A 186 -5.69 -8.54 -15.73
C GLY A 186 -4.40 -7.74 -15.57
N LEU A 187 -3.72 -7.89 -14.42
CA LEU A 187 -2.37 -7.41 -14.18
C LEU A 187 -1.38 -8.54 -14.50
N GLU A 188 -0.37 -8.23 -15.30
CA GLU A 188 0.72 -9.15 -15.62
C GLU A 188 1.91 -8.85 -14.68
N VAL A 189 2.34 -9.88 -13.94
CA VAL A 189 3.54 -9.79 -13.09
C VAL A 189 4.78 -9.85 -13.98
N VAL A 190 5.55 -8.77 -14.03
CA VAL A 190 6.80 -8.71 -14.81
C VAL A 190 8.03 -8.98 -13.96
N GLU A 191 7.94 -8.73 -12.65
CA GLU A 191 9.01 -9.01 -11.70
C GLU A 191 8.41 -9.30 -10.33
N SER A 192 9.04 -10.19 -9.57
CA SER A 192 8.71 -10.35 -8.15
C SER A 192 9.95 -10.70 -7.32
N GLN A 193 9.97 -10.21 -6.08
CA GLN A 193 11.05 -10.43 -5.13
C GLN A 193 10.50 -10.76 -3.75
N ILE A 194 11.02 -11.81 -3.12
CA ILE A 194 10.70 -12.11 -1.72
C ILE A 194 11.69 -11.34 -0.82
N THR A 195 11.20 -10.74 0.25
CA THR A 195 12.06 -10.04 1.21
C THR A 195 12.96 -11.01 1.96
N SER A 196 14.05 -10.50 2.53
CA SER A 196 15.04 -11.31 3.27
C SER A 196 14.44 -12.08 4.47
N LYS A 197 13.31 -11.61 5.02
CA LYS A 197 12.57 -12.31 6.09
C LYS A 197 11.66 -13.43 5.56
N GLY A 198 11.41 -13.48 4.25
CA GLY A 198 10.62 -14.53 3.59
C GLY A 198 9.11 -14.44 3.80
N THR A 199 8.59 -13.36 4.40
CA THR A 199 7.17 -13.21 4.74
C THR A 199 6.43 -12.22 3.88
N ILE A 200 7.14 -11.29 3.22
CA ILE A 200 6.59 -10.26 2.34
C ILE A 200 7.17 -10.47 0.95
N GLN A 201 6.33 -10.31 -0.04
CA GLN A 201 6.73 -10.34 -1.44
C GLN A 201 6.42 -8.97 -2.07
N LEU A 202 7.30 -8.55 -2.96
CA LEU A 202 7.20 -7.35 -3.76
C LEU A 202 6.90 -7.78 -5.19
N TRP A 203 5.90 -7.17 -5.82
CA TRP A 203 5.53 -7.42 -7.22
C TRP A 203 5.61 -6.14 -8.02
N VAL A 204 6.14 -6.25 -9.22
CA VAL A 204 6.04 -5.23 -10.26
C VAL A 204 5.13 -5.77 -11.35
N CYS A 205 4.04 -5.07 -11.60
CA CYS A 205 3.02 -5.46 -12.57
C CYS A 205 2.83 -4.39 -13.64
N LYS A 206 2.34 -4.83 -14.79
CA LYS A 206 1.87 -3.96 -15.88
C LYS A 206 0.45 -4.33 -16.27
N SER A 207 -0.23 -3.42 -16.95
CA SER A 207 -1.51 -3.74 -17.57
C SER A 207 -1.30 -4.86 -18.58
N GLY A 208 -1.91 -6.03 -18.35
CA GLY A 208 -1.90 -7.14 -19.32
C GLY A 208 -2.50 -6.71 -20.64
N LYS A 209 -2.03 -7.27 -21.75
CA LYS A 209 -2.65 -7.06 -23.06
C LYS A 209 -4.11 -7.53 -22.99
N LYS A 210 -5.04 -6.69 -23.47
CA LYS A 210 -6.41 -7.17 -23.73
C LYS A 210 -6.30 -8.25 -24.81
N HIS A 211 -6.61 -9.49 -24.45
CA HIS A 211 -6.86 -10.57 -25.41
C HIS A 211 -8.25 -10.43 -25.99
#